data_f1372231d5339b83b514094c7dc686cd
#
_entry.id   f1372231d5339b83b514094c7dc686cd
#
_cell.length_a   1.000
_cell.length_b   1.000
_cell.length_c   1.000
_cell.angle_alpha   90.00
_cell.angle_beta   90.00
_cell.angle_gamma   90.00
#
_symmetry.space_group_name_H-M   'P 1'
#
loop_
_entity.id
_entity.type
_entity.pdbx_description
1 polymer ?
#
loop_
_entity_poly.entity_id
_entity_poly.type
_entity_poly.pdbx_seq_one_letter_code
_entity_poly.pdbx_strand_id
1 'polypeptide(L)'
;PPKNILYSGQSPEPFQSEHRMPTHPKPVEQLTEAQAAEELAFLASEIARHDRAYHGNDAPEISDNEYDALRRRNNEIEARFPELVRADSPNKSVGYTVSEKFGKVAHKVPMLSLDNAFADQDVFDFVARVRRFLSLDPLMPLGITAEPKIDGLSLSLRYEDGKLVHALTRGDGAVGENVTANAKTIRDIPQKLAGNPHEVREVRGEDYMTHADFAALNARHRAEGKAEIANPRNGAAGSLRQLDSSITANRPLRFFAYAW
;
A
#
# COMPACT_ATOMS: atom_id res chain seq x y z
N PRO A 1 39.74 -12.45 48.62
CA PRO A 1 39.33 -11.43 47.69
C PRO A 1 39.26 -12.01 46.27
N PRO A 2 38.12 -11.92 45.57
CA PRO A 2 37.99 -12.43 44.23
C PRO A 2 38.50 -11.41 43.20
N LYS A 3 39.15 -11.93 42.16
CA LYS A 3 39.75 -11.19 41.07
C LYS A 3 38.65 -10.59 40.17
N ASN A 4 38.68 -9.28 39.97
CA ASN A 4 37.89 -8.58 38.97
C ASN A 4 38.38 -8.96 37.56
N ILE A 5 37.52 -9.59 36.78
CA ILE A 5 37.66 -9.78 35.36
C ILE A 5 36.93 -8.62 34.69
N LEU A 6 37.71 -7.66 34.14
CA LEU A 6 37.18 -6.60 33.30
C LEU A 6 36.83 -7.20 31.94
N TYR A 7 35.52 -7.28 31.62
CA TYR A 7 35.05 -7.49 30.28
C TYR A 7 35.13 -6.15 29.52
N SER A 8 36.07 -6.04 28.60
CA SER A 8 36.08 -4.98 27.60
C SER A 8 34.95 -5.23 26.61
N GLY A 9 33.80 -4.62 26.85
CA GLY A 9 32.69 -4.58 25.91
C GLY A 9 33.02 -3.63 24.77
N GLN A 10 33.48 -4.15 23.65
CA GLN A 10 33.40 -3.44 22.38
C GLN A 10 31.95 -3.54 21.91
N SER A 11 31.27 -2.41 21.91
CA SER A 11 29.97 -2.26 21.22
C SER A 11 30.19 -2.52 19.73
N PRO A 12 29.35 -3.30 19.05
CA PRO A 12 29.45 -3.43 17.60
C PRO A 12 29.21 -2.05 16.98
N GLU A 13 30.15 -1.60 16.15
CA GLU A 13 29.99 -0.41 15.34
C GLU A 13 28.73 -0.56 14.47
N PRO A 14 27.92 0.51 14.31
CA PRO A 14 26.77 0.46 13.40
C PRO A 14 27.27 0.23 11.98
N PHE A 15 26.74 -0.80 11.34
CA PHE A 15 27.00 -1.13 9.94
C PHE A 15 26.52 0.06 9.08
N GLN A 16 27.43 1.00 8.80
CA GLN A 16 27.20 2.09 7.85
C GLN A 16 27.34 1.51 6.45
N SER A 17 26.25 1.03 5.86
CA SER A 17 26.20 0.83 4.42
C SER A 17 26.02 2.20 3.77
N GLU A 18 27.12 2.81 3.35
CA GLU A 18 27.13 3.98 2.45
C GLU A 18 26.67 3.56 1.04
N HIS A 19 25.40 3.17 0.87
CA HIS A 19 24.76 3.07 -0.43
C HIS A 19 23.74 4.19 -0.55
N ARG A 20 24.24 5.43 -0.62
CA ARG A 20 23.43 6.59 -0.97
C ARG A 20 23.25 6.60 -2.48
N MET A 21 21.99 6.71 -2.95
CA MET A 21 21.72 7.00 -4.38
C MET A 21 22.64 8.12 -4.85
N PRO A 22 23.20 8.03 -6.07
CA PRO A 22 23.91 9.15 -6.67
C PRO A 22 22.98 10.38 -6.66
N THR A 23 23.45 11.51 -6.18
CA THR A 23 22.67 12.76 -6.08
C THR A 23 22.13 13.24 -7.43
N HIS A 24 22.65 12.70 -8.54
CA HIS A 24 22.16 12.90 -9.91
C HIS A 24 22.32 11.58 -10.67
N PRO A 25 21.27 10.71 -10.70
CA PRO A 25 21.35 9.47 -11.46
C PRO A 25 21.54 9.78 -12.95
N LYS A 26 22.42 9.00 -13.60
CA LYS A 26 22.59 9.11 -15.06
C LYS A 26 21.27 8.83 -15.76
N PRO A 27 20.98 9.48 -16.89
CA PRO A 27 19.86 9.09 -17.73
C PRO A 27 19.90 7.58 -18.05
N VAL A 28 18.74 6.92 -18.10
CA VAL A 28 18.67 5.46 -18.30
C VAL A 28 19.35 5.06 -19.61
N GLU A 29 19.27 5.93 -20.63
CA GLU A 29 19.88 5.74 -21.96
C GLU A 29 21.40 5.67 -21.92
N GLN A 30 22.02 6.20 -20.87
CA GLN A 30 23.48 6.25 -20.68
C GLN A 30 24.01 5.16 -19.74
N LEU A 31 23.13 4.33 -19.18
CA LEU A 31 23.55 3.23 -18.32
C LEU A 31 24.17 2.09 -19.15
N THR A 32 25.29 1.56 -18.65
CA THR A 32 25.78 0.25 -19.10
C THR A 32 24.98 -0.85 -18.38
N GLU A 33 24.99 -2.06 -18.94
CA GLU A 33 24.35 -3.25 -18.35
C GLU A 33 24.80 -3.48 -16.88
N ALA A 34 26.11 -3.36 -16.62
CA ALA A 34 26.64 -3.52 -15.27
C ALA A 34 26.11 -2.46 -14.30
N GLN A 35 26.03 -1.19 -14.74
CA GLN A 35 25.47 -0.11 -13.94
C GLN A 35 23.97 -0.29 -13.71
N ALA A 36 23.23 -0.72 -14.73
CA ALA A 36 21.81 -1.03 -14.63
C ALA A 36 21.55 -2.18 -13.62
N ALA A 37 22.34 -3.25 -13.67
CA ALA A 37 22.22 -4.38 -12.73
C ALA A 37 22.48 -3.95 -11.28
N GLU A 38 23.52 -3.13 -11.05
CA GLU A 38 23.84 -2.59 -9.72
C GLU A 38 22.72 -1.67 -9.20
N GLU A 39 22.22 -0.77 -10.05
CA GLU A 39 21.15 0.15 -9.68
C GLU A 39 19.82 -0.58 -9.42
N LEU A 40 19.48 -1.60 -10.21
CA LEU A 40 18.31 -2.45 -9.95
C LEU A 40 18.40 -3.19 -8.62
N ALA A 41 19.60 -3.67 -8.25
CA ALA A 41 19.80 -4.33 -6.95
C ALA A 41 19.60 -3.34 -5.79
N PHE A 42 20.13 -2.13 -5.92
CA PHE A 42 19.92 -1.06 -4.95
C PHE A 42 18.44 -0.69 -4.84
N LEU A 43 17.77 -0.39 -5.97
CA LEU A 43 16.36 0.00 -6.00
C LEU A 43 15.45 -1.08 -5.40
N ALA A 44 15.69 -2.37 -5.71
CA ALA A 44 14.91 -3.45 -5.13
C ALA A 44 15.03 -3.49 -3.59
N SER A 45 16.25 -3.29 -3.04
CA SER A 45 16.48 -3.27 -1.60
C SER A 45 15.83 -2.06 -0.92
N GLU A 46 15.97 -0.85 -1.51
CA GLU A 46 15.42 0.39 -0.97
C GLU A 46 13.88 0.40 -1.02
N ILE A 47 13.29 0.04 -2.16
CA ILE A 47 11.83 -0.06 -2.27
C ILE A 47 11.30 -1.07 -1.25
N ALA A 48 11.90 -2.26 -1.12
CA ALA A 48 11.50 -3.23 -0.13
C ALA A 48 11.67 -2.74 1.32
N ARG A 49 12.67 -1.90 1.61
CA ARG A 49 12.86 -1.25 2.91
C ARG A 49 11.72 -0.28 3.19
N HIS A 50 11.40 0.59 2.23
CA HIS A 50 10.32 1.56 2.36
C HIS A 50 8.95 0.90 2.40
N ASP A 51 8.71 -0.20 1.67
CA ASP A 51 7.50 -1.01 1.77
C ASP A 51 7.29 -1.55 3.18
N ARG A 52 8.35 -2.06 3.82
CA ARG A 52 8.28 -2.52 5.22
C ARG A 52 8.02 -1.39 6.21
N ALA A 53 8.68 -0.25 6.04
CA ALA A 53 8.46 0.93 6.89
C ALA A 53 7.02 1.45 6.76
N TYR A 54 6.55 1.57 5.54
CA TYR A 54 5.25 2.12 5.19
C TYR A 54 4.10 1.17 5.57
N HIS A 55 4.17 -0.09 5.10
CA HIS A 55 3.07 -1.05 5.27
C HIS A 55 3.20 -1.91 6.54
N GLY A 56 4.41 -2.16 7.02
CA GLY A 56 4.66 -3.00 8.19
C GLY A 56 4.64 -2.25 9.51
N ASN A 57 5.20 -1.03 9.52
CA ASN A 57 5.40 -0.26 10.75
C ASN A 57 4.56 1.02 10.83
N ASP A 58 3.79 1.35 9.77
CA ASP A 58 3.05 2.62 9.62
C ASP A 58 3.93 3.87 9.86
N ALA A 59 5.23 3.76 9.53
CA ALA A 59 6.26 4.78 9.75
C ALA A 59 7.05 5.06 8.47
N PRO A 60 6.49 5.82 7.50
CA PRO A 60 7.17 6.17 6.26
C PRO A 60 8.42 7.00 6.57
N GLU A 61 9.53 6.67 5.89
CA GLU A 61 10.81 7.37 6.02
C GLU A 61 11.04 8.39 4.90
N ILE A 62 10.27 8.28 3.81
CA ILE A 62 10.30 9.18 2.66
C ILE A 62 8.88 9.59 2.28
N SER A 63 8.75 10.67 1.51
CA SER A 63 7.47 11.09 0.94
C SER A 63 6.99 10.14 -0.16
N ASP A 64 5.68 10.16 -0.46
CA ASP A 64 5.09 9.38 -1.56
C ASP A 64 5.74 9.74 -2.90
N ASN A 65 6.06 11.01 -3.13
CA ASN A 65 6.75 11.47 -4.35
C ASN A 65 8.16 10.87 -4.50
N GLU A 66 8.91 10.77 -3.40
CA GLU A 66 10.23 10.14 -3.40
C GLU A 66 10.12 8.63 -3.63
N TYR A 67 9.15 7.98 -3.01
CA TYR A 67 8.88 6.56 -3.24
C TYR A 67 8.49 6.30 -4.70
N ASP A 68 7.58 7.10 -5.27
CA ASP A 68 7.16 6.99 -6.67
C ASP A 68 8.33 7.24 -7.64
N ALA A 69 9.28 8.12 -7.29
CA ALA A 69 10.49 8.32 -8.08
C ALA A 69 11.38 7.07 -8.12
N LEU A 70 11.53 6.37 -6.99
CA LEU A 70 12.26 5.09 -6.93
C LEU A 70 11.57 4.03 -7.81
N ARG A 71 10.25 3.90 -7.71
CA ARG A 71 9.46 2.96 -8.51
C ARG A 71 9.58 3.25 -10.00
N ARG A 72 9.44 4.51 -10.39
CA ARG A 72 9.58 4.94 -11.79
C ARG A 72 10.95 4.60 -12.33
N ARG A 73 12.01 4.93 -11.58
CA ARG A 73 13.39 4.64 -11.97
C ARG A 73 13.63 3.14 -12.18
N ASN A 74 13.10 2.29 -11.29
CA ASN A 74 13.16 0.85 -11.44
C ASN A 74 12.48 0.40 -12.75
N ASN A 75 11.28 0.92 -13.04
CA ASN A 75 10.51 0.57 -14.23
C ASN A 75 11.23 0.97 -15.53
N GLU A 76 11.81 2.17 -15.57
CA GLU A 76 12.56 2.66 -16.73
C GLU A 76 13.78 1.78 -17.03
N ILE A 77 14.52 1.35 -15.98
CA ILE A 77 15.68 0.47 -16.15
C ILE A 77 15.24 -0.93 -16.60
N GLU A 78 14.21 -1.53 -15.98
CA GLU A 78 13.69 -2.84 -16.38
C GLU A 78 13.14 -2.85 -17.81
N ALA A 79 12.49 -1.74 -18.23
CA ALA A 79 12.00 -1.60 -19.61
C ALA A 79 13.12 -1.57 -20.65
N ARG A 80 14.27 -0.94 -20.31
CA ARG A 80 15.44 -0.87 -21.19
C ARG A 80 16.28 -2.15 -21.18
N PHE A 81 16.37 -2.83 -20.02
CA PHE A 81 17.18 -4.01 -19.81
C PHE A 81 16.31 -5.17 -19.28
N PRO A 82 15.41 -5.72 -20.11
CA PRO A 82 14.45 -6.73 -19.66
C PRO A 82 15.13 -8.02 -19.19
N GLU A 83 16.33 -8.32 -19.67
CA GLU A 83 17.16 -9.45 -19.26
C GLU A 83 17.71 -9.33 -17.83
N LEU A 84 17.76 -8.10 -17.30
CA LEU A 84 18.24 -7.82 -15.94
C LEU A 84 17.12 -7.81 -14.89
N VAL A 85 15.86 -8.05 -15.28
CA VAL A 85 14.72 -8.07 -14.37
C VAL A 85 14.91 -9.14 -13.29
N ARG A 86 15.10 -8.71 -12.06
CA ARG A 86 15.42 -9.53 -10.90
C ARG A 86 14.23 -10.40 -10.47
N ALA A 87 14.53 -11.50 -9.75
CA ALA A 87 13.50 -12.33 -9.14
C ALA A 87 12.73 -11.57 -8.03
N ASP A 88 13.45 -10.68 -7.32
CA ASP A 88 12.94 -9.82 -6.25
C ASP A 88 12.55 -8.41 -6.74
N SER A 89 12.29 -8.25 -8.05
CA SER A 89 11.81 -6.99 -8.62
C SER A 89 10.55 -6.50 -7.90
N PRO A 90 10.51 -5.21 -7.51
CA PRO A 90 9.31 -4.61 -6.91
C PRO A 90 8.06 -4.74 -7.79
N ASN A 91 8.22 -4.91 -9.10
CA ASN A 91 7.12 -5.07 -10.05
C ASN A 91 6.48 -6.46 -10.03
N LYS A 92 7.12 -7.45 -9.40
CA LYS A 92 6.59 -8.82 -9.27
C LYS A 92 5.78 -9.04 -7.99
N SER A 93 5.81 -8.08 -7.05
CA SER A 93 5.04 -8.14 -5.82
C SER A 93 4.03 -6.99 -5.77
N VAL A 94 2.82 -7.29 -5.30
CA VAL A 94 1.77 -6.30 -5.05
C VAL A 94 1.51 -6.27 -3.54
N GLY A 95 1.56 -5.08 -2.94
CA GLY A 95 1.28 -4.94 -1.52
C GLY A 95 2.43 -5.39 -0.61
N TYR A 96 2.09 -5.80 0.60
CA TYR A 96 3.04 -6.16 1.68
C TYR A 96 2.75 -7.56 2.23
N THR A 97 3.74 -8.13 2.92
CA THR A 97 3.57 -9.40 3.63
C THR A 97 2.51 -9.25 4.73
N VAL A 98 1.49 -10.09 4.66
CA VAL A 98 0.36 -10.10 5.62
C VAL A 98 0.87 -10.39 7.03
N SER A 99 0.49 -9.56 8.00
CA SER A 99 0.85 -9.74 9.40
C SER A 99 0.28 -11.04 9.97
N GLU A 100 1.04 -11.70 10.85
CA GLU A 100 0.56 -12.90 11.56
C GLU A 100 -0.39 -12.60 12.72
N LYS A 101 -0.55 -11.31 13.07
CA LYS A 101 -1.45 -10.87 14.15
C LYS A 101 -2.93 -11.09 13.83
N PHE A 102 -3.29 -11.13 12.54
CA PHE A 102 -4.64 -11.33 12.06
C PHE A 102 -4.73 -12.66 11.30
N GLY A 103 -5.92 -13.28 11.29
CA GLY A 103 -6.18 -14.42 10.44
C GLY A 103 -5.98 -14.05 8.97
N LYS A 104 -5.31 -14.92 8.21
CA LYS A 104 -5.05 -14.73 6.78
C LYS A 104 -6.16 -15.38 5.96
N VAL A 105 -6.71 -14.66 4.99
CA VAL A 105 -7.77 -15.16 4.10
C VAL A 105 -7.42 -14.83 2.66
N ALA A 106 -7.52 -15.84 1.78
CA ALA A 106 -7.33 -15.66 0.35
C ALA A 106 -8.50 -14.89 -0.26
N HIS A 107 -8.20 -13.89 -1.10
CA HIS A 107 -9.20 -13.19 -1.90
C HIS A 107 -9.79 -14.13 -2.96
N LYS A 108 -11.12 -14.12 -3.12
CA LYS A 108 -11.77 -14.87 -4.21
C LYS A 108 -11.50 -14.24 -5.58
N VAL A 109 -11.39 -12.92 -5.61
CA VAL A 109 -10.93 -12.14 -6.75
C VAL A 109 -9.72 -11.32 -6.30
N PRO A 110 -8.55 -11.42 -6.96
CA PRO A 110 -7.35 -10.68 -6.54
C PRO A 110 -7.58 -9.17 -6.44
N MET A 111 -6.95 -8.53 -5.47
CA MET A 111 -6.93 -7.07 -5.31
C MET A 111 -5.68 -6.51 -5.99
N LEU A 112 -5.86 -6.01 -7.20
CA LEU A 112 -4.78 -5.48 -8.03
C LEU A 112 -4.36 -4.07 -7.59
N SER A 113 -3.17 -3.65 -8.03
CA SER A 113 -2.72 -2.26 -7.95
C SER A 113 -3.26 -1.44 -9.12
N LEU A 114 -3.25 -0.12 -8.95
CA LEU A 114 -3.48 0.84 -10.04
C LEU A 114 -2.13 1.32 -10.56
N ASP A 115 -2.05 1.53 -11.89
CA ASP A 115 -0.92 2.23 -12.48
C ASP A 115 -1.02 3.74 -12.20
N ASN A 116 0.13 4.41 -12.19
CA ASN A 116 0.21 5.86 -12.08
C ASN A 116 0.23 6.50 -13.48
N ALA A 117 -0.31 7.71 -13.60
CA ALA A 117 -0.16 8.58 -14.75
C ALA A 117 0.42 9.92 -14.25
N PHE A 118 1.56 10.33 -14.82
CA PHE A 118 2.26 11.56 -14.43
C PHE A 118 2.21 12.63 -15.52
N ALA A 119 1.87 12.23 -16.74
CA ALA A 119 1.76 13.11 -17.90
C ALA A 119 0.51 12.78 -18.73
N ASP A 120 0.07 13.71 -19.53
CA ASP A 120 -1.08 13.52 -20.44
C ASP A 120 -0.87 12.31 -21.37
N GLN A 121 0.38 12.07 -21.79
CA GLN A 121 0.72 10.92 -22.64
C GLN A 121 0.39 9.58 -21.98
N ASP A 122 0.59 9.44 -20.66
CA ASP A 122 0.27 8.21 -19.92
C ASP A 122 -1.24 7.90 -20.01
N VAL A 123 -2.08 8.95 -19.98
CA VAL A 123 -3.54 8.82 -20.13
C VAL A 123 -3.90 8.40 -21.56
N PHE A 124 -3.27 9.00 -22.57
CA PHE A 124 -3.50 8.60 -23.96
C PHE A 124 -3.07 7.16 -24.21
N ASP A 125 -1.95 6.74 -23.65
CA ASP A 125 -1.45 5.37 -23.76
C ASP A 125 -2.37 4.37 -23.03
N PHE A 126 -2.90 4.74 -21.86
CA PHE A 126 -3.92 3.96 -21.17
C PHE A 126 -5.16 3.76 -22.04
N VAL A 127 -5.71 4.83 -22.61
CA VAL A 127 -6.88 4.74 -23.49
C VAL A 127 -6.58 3.87 -24.71
N ALA A 128 -5.39 4.00 -25.29
CA ALA A 128 -4.98 3.18 -26.43
C ALA A 128 -4.86 1.69 -26.05
N ARG A 129 -4.35 1.36 -24.85
CA ARG A 129 -4.30 -0.01 -24.33
C ARG A 129 -5.70 -0.60 -24.14
N VAL A 130 -6.63 0.18 -23.54
CA VAL A 130 -8.02 -0.24 -23.34
C VAL A 130 -8.69 -0.54 -24.68
N ARG A 131 -8.54 0.35 -25.68
CA ARG A 131 -9.09 0.13 -27.02
C ARG A 131 -8.57 -1.13 -27.66
N ARG A 132 -7.26 -1.37 -27.62
CA ARG A 132 -6.65 -2.61 -28.14
C ARG A 132 -7.17 -3.85 -27.43
N PHE A 133 -7.23 -3.81 -26.11
CA PHE A 133 -7.71 -4.94 -25.31
C PHE A 133 -9.16 -5.32 -25.64
N LEU A 134 -10.03 -4.31 -25.82
CA LEU A 134 -11.43 -4.49 -26.17
C LEU A 134 -11.68 -4.66 -27.67
N SER A 135 -10.64 -4.60 -28.51
CA SER A 135 -10.72 -4.63 -29.97
C SER A 135 -11.70 -3.59 -30.54
N LEU A 136 -11.71 -2.38 -29.96
CA LEU A 136 -12.60 -1.29 -30.38
C LEU A 136 -12.05 -0.58 -31.62
N ASP A 137 -12.97 -0.16 -32.50
CA ASP A 137 -12.66 0.75 -33.60
C ASP A 137 -12.07 2.06 -33.03
N PRO A 138 -11.00 2.63 -33.64
CA PRO A 138 -10.40 3.88 -33.18
C PRO A 138 -11.37 5.06 -33.06
N LEU A 139 -12.42 5.07 -33.86
CA LEU A 139 -13.43 6.13 -33.87
C LEU A 139 -14.62 5.85 -32.95
N MET A 140 -14.74 4.65 -32.40
CA MET A 140 -15.82 4.32 -31.47
C MET A 140 -15.70 5.15 -30.19
N PRO A 141 -16.77 5.81 -29.70
CA PRO A 141 -16.76 6.50 -28.42
C PRO A 141 -16.39 5.52 -27.29
N LEU A 142 -15.48 5.94 -26.40
CA LEU A 142 -15.13 5.22 -25.18
C LEU A 142 -15.47 6.10 -23.97
N GLY A 143 -16.49 5.66 -23.19
CA GLY A 143 -16.81 6.31 -21.93
C GLY A 143 -15.76 5.97 -20.86
N ILE A 144 -15.28 6.98 -20.15
CA ILE A 144 -14.34 6.85 -19.04
C ILE A 144 -14.95 7.52 -17.82
N THR A 145 -14.98 6.82 -16.68
CA THR A 145 -15.34 7.40 -15.40
C THR A 145 -14.09 7.88 -14.66
N ALA A 146 -14.12 9.12 -14.19
CA ALA A 146 -13.08 9.66 -13.33
C ALA A 146 -13.61 9.74 -11.89
N GLU A 147 -12.85 9.19 -10.96
CA GLU A 147 -13.20 9.12 -9.55
C GLU A 147 -12.06 9.61 -8.67
N PRO A 148 -12.34 10.19 -7.47
CA PRO A 148 -11.29 10.48 -6.51
C PRO A 148 -10.58 9.19 -6.08
N LYS A 149 -9.23 9.21 -6.11
CA LYS A 149 -8.45 8.15 -5.47
C LYS A 149 -8.30 8.47 -3.98
N ILE A 150 -9.17 7.89 -3.18
CA ILE A 150 -9.13 8.06 -1.73
C ILE A 150 -7.84 7.47 -1.18
N ASP A 151 -7.21 8.17 -0.27
CA ASP A 151 -5.95 7.76 0.38
C ASP A 151 -6.24 7.19 1.76
N GLY A 152 -6.12 5.88 1.89
CA GLY A 152 -6.45 5.13 3.09
C GLY A 152 -5.94 3.70 3.05
N LEU A 153 -6.72 2.76 3.54
CA LEU A 153 -6.44 1.33 3.50
C LEU A 153 -7.52 0.60 2.70
N SER A 154 -7.12 -0.08 1.61
CA SER A 154 -8.06 -0.80 0.76
C SER A 154 -8.67 -1.99 1.48
N LEU A 155 -9.99 -2.15 1.37
CA LEU A 155 -10.78 -3.24 1.92
C LEU A 155 -11.59 -3.95 0.83
N SER A 156 -11.65 -5.28 0.94
CA SER A 156 -12.67 -6.12 0.29
C SER A 156 -13.69 -6.56 1.33
N LEU A 157 -14.95 -6.20 1.12
CA LEU A 157 -16.10 -6.56 1.95
C LEU A 157 -16.90 -7.63 1.24
N ARG A 158 -16.99 -8.82 1.84
CA ARG A 158 -17.79 -9.92 1.32
C ARG A 158 -19.09 -10.04 2.10
N TYR A 159 -20.20 -10.00 1.37
CA TYR A 159 -21.54 -10.24 1.88
C TYR A 159 -22.08 -11.56 1.33
N GLU A 160 -22.71 -12.35 2.20
CA GLU A 160 -23.43 -13.56 1.84
C GLU A 160 -24.87 -13.42 2.36
N ASP A 161 -25.86 -13.64 1.51
CA ASP A 161 -27.28 -13.39 1.80
C ASP A 161 -27.51 -12.00 2.42
N GLY A 162 -26.78 -11.03 1.92
CA GLY A 162 -26.80 -9.65 2.38
C GLY A 162 -26.11 -9.37 3.72
N LYS A 163 -25.52 -10.35 4.40
CA LYS A 163 -24.80 -10.16 5.68
C LYS A 163 -23.31 -10.06 5.44
N LEU A 164 -22.64 -9.11 6.11
CA LEU A 164 -21.17 -8.97 6.08
C LEU A 164 -20.54 -10.18 6.79
N VAL A 165 -19.86 -11.03 6.01
CA VAL A 165 -19.17 -12.23 6.51
C VAL A 165 -17.67 -12.04 6.61
N HIS A 166 -17.05 -11.29 5.66
CA HIS A 166 -15.63 -10.98 5.68
C HIS A 166 -15.36 -9.53 5.32
N ALA A 167 -14.39 -8.93 6.00
CA ALA A 167 -13.70 -7.72 5.60
C ALA A 167 -12.20 -8.01 5.62
N LEU A 168 -11.54 -7.87 4.47
CA LEU A 168 -10.15 -8.22 4.27
C LEU A 168 -9.36 -7.01 3.80
N THR A 169 -8.17 -6.78 4.37
CA THR A 169 -7.22 -5.82 3.79
C THR A 169 -6.72 -6.34 2.45
N ARG A 170 -6.15 -5.46 1.61
CA ARG A 170 -5.55 -5.91 0.34
C ARG A 170 -4.46 -6.96 0.54
N GLY A 171 -3.61 -6.78 1.56
CA GLY A 171 -2.45 -7.63 1.78
C GLY A 171 -1.50 -7.59 0.59
N ASP A 172 -1.07 -8.76 0.11
CA ASP A 172 -0.24 -8.92 -1.08
C ASP A 172 -1.06 -9.00 -2.40
N GLY A 173 -2.38 -8.74 -2.31
CA GLY A 173 -3.30 -8.82 -3.43
C GLY A 173 -3.95 -10.20 -3.61
N ALA A 174 -3.32 -11.29 -3.17
CA ALA A 174 -3.85 -12.65 -3.18
C ALA A 174 -4.42 -13.04 -1.80
N VAL A 175 -3.78 -12.59 -0.73
CA VAL A 175 -4.14 -12.89 0.66
C VAL A 175 -4.21 -11.59 1.47
N GLY A 176 -5.29 -11.39 2.21
CA GLY A 176 -5.51 -10.24 3.08
C GLY A 176 -5.63 -10.63 4.56
N GLU A 177 -5.49 -9.63 5.43
CA GLU A 177 -5.76 -9.76 6.86
C GLU A 177 -7.26 -9.71 7.12
N ASN A 178 -7.77 -10.61 7.95
CA ASN A 178 -9.17 -10.61 8.35
C ASN A 178 -9.43 -9.57 9.44
N VAL A 179 -9.96 -8.44 9.05
CA VAL A 179 -10.32 -7.31 9.92
C VAL A 179 -11.84 -7.16 10.11
N THR A 180 -12.59 -8.23 9.94
CA THR A 180 -14.06 -8.23 9.94
C THR A 180 -14.64 -7.63 11.23
N ALA A 181 -14.08 -7.98 12.39
CA ALA A 181 -14.54 -7.44 13.67
C ALA A 181 -14.37 -5.91 13.75
N ASN A 182 -13.25 -5.41 13.24
CA ASN A 182 -12.93 -3.99 13.19
C ASN A 182 -13.83 -3.25 12.18
N ALA A 183 -13.95 -3.79 10.96
CA ALA A 183 -14.76 -3.19 9.90
C ALA A 183 -16.25 -3.06 10.32
N LYS A 184 -16.77 -4.00 11.10
CA LYS A 184 -18.14 -3.94 11.65
C LYS A 184 -18.38 -2.76 12.59
N THR A 185 -17.34 -2.11 13.11
CA THR A 185 -17.46 -0.92 13.96
C THR A 185 -17.53 0.38 13.15
N ILE A 186 -17.21 0.36 11.86
CA ILE A 186 -17.23 1.52 10.98
C ILE A 186 -18.65 1.79 10.53
N ARG A 187 -19.18 3.00 10.80
CA ARG A 187 -20.59 3.36 10.53
C ARG A 187 -20.99 3.26 9.07
N ASP A 188 -20.07 3.58 8.16
CA ASP A 188 -20.32 3.62 6.72
C ASP A 188 -20.36 2.21 6.11
N ILE A 189 -19.96 1.17 6.87
CA ILE A 189 -19.99 -0.21 6.44
C ILE A 189 -21.26 -0.89 6.97
N PRO A 190 -22.29 -1.12 6.14
CA PRO A 190 -23.51 -1.80 6.57
C PRO A 190 -23.22 -3.26 6.92
N GLN A 191 -23.65 -3.71 8.08
CA GLN A 191 -23.54 -5.12 8.46
C GLN A 191 -24.54 -6.01 7.70
N LYS A 192 -25.58 -5.39 7.13
CA LYS A 192 -26.60 -6.04 6.29
C LYS A 192 -26.99 -5.11 5.15
N LEU A 193 -26.91 -5.62 3.93
CA LEU A 193 -27.38 -4.90 2.74
C LEU A 193 -28.91 -4.82 2.71
N ALA A 194 -29.43 -3.70 2.20
CA ALA A 194 -30.86 -3.51 2.00
C ALA A 194 -31.32 -4.13 0.66
N GLY A 195 -32.63 -4.30 0.50
CA GLY A 195 -33.24 -4.82 -0.71
C GLY A 195 -33.14 -6.35 -0.84
N ASN A 196 -32.98 -6.83 -2.08
CA ASN A 196 -32.81 -8.23 -2.41
C ASN A 196 -31.39 -8.45 -2.96
N PRO A 197 -30.37 -8.55 -2.09
CA PRO A 197 -28.99 -8.72 -2.53
C PRO A 197 -28.81 -10.09 -3.20
N HIS A 198 -27.84 -10.17 -4.12
CA HIS A 198 -27.38 -11.46 -4.65
C HIS A 198 -26.84 -12.34 -3.52
N GLU A 199 -26.89 -13.66 -3.69
CA GLU A 199 -26.38 -14.64 -2.73
C GLU A 199 -24.97 -14.28 -2.23
N VAL A 200 -24.10 -13.86 -3.15
CA VAL A 200 -22.75 -13.36 -2.82
C VAL A 200 -22.53 -11.99 -3.47
N ARG A 201 -22.09 -11.05 -2.68
CA ARG A 201 -21.67 -9.72 -3.15
C ARG A 201 -20.31 -9.36 -2.56
N GLU A 202 -19.39 -8.93 -3.40
CA GLU A 202 -18.09 -8.39 -2.98
C GLU A 202 -18.07 -6.89 -3.28
N VAL A 203 -17.78 -6.08 -2.25
CA VAL A 203 -17.66 -4.62 -2.38
C VAL A 203 -16.24 -4.23 -2.03
N ARG A 204 -15.61 -3.44 -2.89
CA ARG A 204 -14.27 -2.89 -2.66
C ARG A 204 -14.34 -1.42 -2.39
N GLY A 205 -13.51 -0.97 -1.49
CA GLY A 205 -13.47 0.43 -1.08
C GLY A 205 -12.21 0.75 -0.31
N GLU A 206 -12.16 1.97 0.16
CA GLU A 206 -11.06 2.49 0.96
C GLU A 206 -11.60 2.88 2.34
N ASP A 207 -10.99 2.31 3.41
CA ASP A 207 -11.11 2.82 4.76
C ASP A 207 -10.20 4.05 4.89
N TYR A 208 -10.75 5.17 5.35
CA TYR A 208 -10.02 6.42 5.39
C TYR A 208 -10.38 7.28 6.61
N MET A 209 -9.56 8.28 6.88
CA MET A 209 -9.80 9.29 7.90
C MET A 209 -9.83 10.67 7.25
N THR A 210 -10.82 11.51 7.60
CA THR A 210 -10.85 12.88 7.09
C THR A 210 -9.70 13.71 7.70
N HIS A 211 -9.26 14.77 7.01
CA HIS A 211 -8.24 15.68 7.55
C HIS A 211 -8.63 16.28 8.90
N ALA A 212 -9.91 16.61 9.09
CA ALA A 212 -10.41 17.16 10.35
C ALA A 212 -10.33 16.14 11.49
N ASP A 213 -10.75 14.90 11.23
CA ASP A 213 -10.70 13.81 12.21
C ASP A 213 -9.26 13.41 12.55
N PHE A 214 -8.37 13.43 11.56
CA PHE A 214 -6.94 13.20 11.74
C PHE A 214 -6.29 14.27 12.62
N ALA A 215 -6.58 15.55 12.36
CA ALA A 215 -6.09 16.66 13.18
C ALA A 215 -6.57 16.53 14.64
N ALA A 216 -7.85 16.18 14.86
CA ALA A 216 -8.42 15.95 16.18
C ALA A 216 -7.77 14.74 16.90
N LEU A 217 -7.47 13.66 16.16
CA LEU A 217 -6.78 12.48 16.68
C LEU A 217 -5.36 12.85 17.15
N ASN A 218 -4.59 13.58 16.33
CA ASN A 218 -3.25 14.00 16.67
C ASN A 218 -3.24 15.01 17.84
N ALA A 219 -4.25 15.90 17.94
CA ALA A 219 -4.39 16.76 19.10
C ALA A 219 -4.57 15.96 20.41
N ARG A 220 -5.35 14.87 20.38
CA ARG A 220 -5.48 13.95 21.53
C ARG A 220 -4.17 13.25 21.86
N HIS A 221 -3.46 12.76 20.84
CA HIS A 221 -2.14 12.11 21.01
C HIS A 221 -1.16 13.07 21.72
N ARG A 222 -1.08 14.32 21.27
CA ARG A 222 -0.24 15.35 21.94
C ARG A 222 -0.63 15.56 23.39
N ALA A 223 -1.95 15.69 23.67
CA ALA A 223 -2.44 15.89 25.03
C ALA A 223 -2.13 14.72 25.96
N GLU A 224 -2.04 13.51 25.42
CA GLU A 224 -1.73 12.29 26.14
C GLU A 224 -0.22 11.95 26.16
N GLY A 225 0.64 12.82 25.60
CA GLY A 225 2.09 12.58 25.48
C GLY A 225 2.46 11.42 24.55
N LYS A 226 1.57 11.04 23.63
CA LYS A 226 1.80 10.01 22.62
C LYS A 226 2.41 10.61 21.35
N ALA A 227 3.15 9.79 20.59
CA ALA A 227 3.64 10.18 19.28
C ALA A 227 2.49 10.55 18.34
N GLU A 228 2.70 11.58 17.52
CA GLU A 228 1.76 11.95 16.47
C GLU A 228 1.83 10.96 15.31
N ILE A 229 0.70 10.76 14.65
CA ILE A 229 0.58 9.93 13.45
C ILE A 229 1.02 10.80 12.26
N ALA A 230 1.79 10.20 11.33
CA ALA A 230 2.44 10.95 10.27
C ALA A 230 1.48 11.53 9.23
N ASN A 231 0.43 10.78 8.83
CA ASN A 231 -0.53 11.19 7.83
C ASN A 231 -1.90 10.51 8.04
N PRO A 232 -2.99 11.00 7.38
CA PRO A 232 -4.34 10.43 7.51
C PRO A 232 -4.43 8.95 7.12
N ARG A 233 -3.66 8.51 6.10
CA ARG A 233 -3.61 7.12 5.66
C ARG A 233 -3.09 6.21 6.76
N ASN A 234 -1.98 6.56 7.40
CA ASN A 234 -1.43 5.81 8.53
C ASN A 234 -2.38 5.84 9.73
N GLY A 235 -3.09 6.97 9.91
CA GLY A 235 -4.15 7.10 10.90
C GLY A 235 -5.29 6.11 10.69
N ALA A 236 -5.72 5.93 9.44
CA ALA A 236 -6.73 4.95 9.08
C ALA A 236 -6.20 3.52 9.23
N ALA A 237 -5.06 3.20 8.62
CA ALA A 237 -4.46 1.86 8.65
C ALA A 237 -4.20 1.38 10.09
N GLY A 238 -3.55 2.21 10.91
CA GLY A 238 -3.26 1.91 12.32
C GLY A 238 -4.53 1.81 13.17
N SER A 239 -5.58 2.58 12.86
CA SER A 239 -6.86 2.52 13.55
C SER A 239 -7.68 1.29 13.20
N LEU A 240 -7.63 0.83 11.97
CA LEU A 240 -8.33 -0.38 11.53
C LEU A 240 -7.63 -1.65 12.01
N ARG A 241 -6.29 -1.68 11.98
CA ARG A 241 -5.49 -2.87 12.29
C ARG A 241 -5.22 -3.02 13.81
N GLN A 242 -6.26 -2.88 14.64
CA GLN A 242 -6.21 -3.09 16.08
C GLN A 242 -6.66 -4.51 16.43
N LEU A 243 -5.93 -5.20 17.31
CA LEU A 243 -6.32 -6.54 17.80
C LEU A 243 -7.63 -6.48 18.58
N ASP A 244 -7.84 -5.40 19.32
CA ASP A 244 -9.10 -5.12 20.02
C ASP A 244 -9.95 -4.17 19.16
N SER A 245 -11.05 -4.68 18.61
CA SER A 245 -11.98 -3.90 17.78
C SER A 245 -12.68 -2.76 18.54
N SER A 246 -12.69 -2.78 19.87
CA SER A 246 -13.21 -1.67 20.67
C SER A 246 -12.37 -0.40 20.51
N ILE A 247 -11.07 -0.54 20.25
CA ILE A 247 -10.18 0.59 19.94
C ILE A 247 -10.57 1.18 18.58
N THR A 248 -10.79 0.32 17.57
CA THR A 248 -11.26 0.76 16.24
C THR A 248 -12.60 1.47 16.33
N ALA A 249 -13.53 0.99 17.15
CA ALA A 249 -14.85 1.59 17.36
C ALA A 249 -14.78 3.06 17.84
N ASN A 250 -13.70 3.44 18.54
CA ASN A 250 -13.45 4.79 19.05
C ASN A 250 -12.64 5.65 18.06
N ARG A 251 -12.36 5.16 16.87
CA ARG A 251 -11.66 5.89 15.81
C ARG A 251 -12.66 6.44 14.79
N PRO A 252 -12.43 7.67 14.28
CA PRO A 252 -13.34 8.30 13.32
C PRO A 252 -13.08 7.81 11.89
N LEU A 253 -13.18 6.50 11.69
CA LEU A 253 -13.00 5.87 10.39
C LEU A 253 -14.23 6.02 9.51
N ARG A 254 -14.00 6.14 8.21
CA ARG A 254 -14.98 6.25 7.14
C ARG A 254 -14.68 5.23 6.07
N PHE A 255 -15.68 4.90 5.26
CA PHE A 255 -15.53 3.98 4.14
C PHE A 255 -16.08 4.56 2.84
N PHE A 256 -15.28 4.50 1.78
CA PHE A 256 -15.64 4.90 0.42
C PHE A 256 -15.62 3.69 -0.48
N ALA A 257 -16.81 3.23 -0.94
CA ALA A 257 -16.93 2.12 -1.89
C ALA A 257 -16.67 2.62 -3.32
N TYR A 258 -15.85 1.88 -4.09
CA TYR A 258 -15.54 2.23 -5.48
C TYR A 258 -15.80 1.08 -6.48
N ALA A 259 -16.00 -0.16 -6.02
CA ALA A 259 -16.31 -1.28 -6.89
C ALA A 259 -17.19 -2.33 -6.19
N TRP A 260 -18.05 -3.02 -6.97
CA TRP A 260 -18.91 -4.11 -6.51
C TRP A 260 -19.23 -5.09 -7.63
#